data_63ba125d06c27ff0b156e96d2775c523
#
_entry.id   63ba125d06c27ff0b156e96d2775c523
#
_cell.length_a   1.000
_cell.length_b   1.000
_cell.length_c   1.000
_cell.angle_alpha   90.00
_cell.angle_beta   90.00
_cell.angle_gamma   90.00
#
_symmetry.space_group_name_H-M   'P 1'
#
loop_
_entity.id
_entity.type
_entity.pdbx_description
1 polymer ?
#
loop_
_entity_poly.entity_id
_entity_poly.type
_entity_poly.pdbx_seq_one_letter_code
_entity_poly.pdbx_strand_id
1 'polypeptide(L)'
;MVVNRIEAFQKAFRNLQLQPLITEEEIERFQVPYGHDLIDKLEHLIVDSDDNTNQLFFAGHRGCGKSTLLAEFAREFDHNYLTIFFSISDLIETTAINHINILFAIAVQIMDKAEKENIQIDSQKKQQFFNWFQDRTQIEESKIGAELEVGFDFWSFLKSKLKAEASIREVIETKFKRDFRDLINTVNLIATEVSLACKKEIVVIIDDLDKLDLAAIKSIFQDNIKVLLQPNFCVVYTLPIATIRDGVLKRHIETETNNSI
;
A
#
# COMPACT_ATOMS: atom_id res chain seq x y z
N MET A 1 -36.46 23.04 19.73
CA MET A 1 -35.59 22.83 18.54
C MET A 1 -36.08 21.58 17.81
N VAL A 2 -36.69 21.73 16.64
CA VAL A 2 -37.09 20.59 15.81
C VAL A 2 -35.81 20.12 15.14
N VAL A 3 -35.20 19.08 15.67
CA VAL A 3 -34.08 18.39 14.99
C VAL A 3 -34.66 17.93 13.64
N ASN A 4 -34.07 18.41 12.55
CA ASN A 4 -34.50 17.99 11.22
C ASN A 4 -34.25 16.48 11.12
N ARG A 5 -35.32 15.69 11.16
CA ARG A 5 -35.27 14.22 11.17
C ARG A 5 -34.52 13.67 9.96
N ILE A 6 -34.53 14.40 8.84
CA ILE A 6 -33.80 14.05 7.62
C ILE A 6 -32.30 14.19 7.83
N GLU A 7 -31.85 15.28 8.44
CA GLU A 7 -30.42 15.46 8.76
C GLU A 7 -29.92 14.42 9.77
N ALA A 8 -30.72 14.15 10.79
CA ALA A 8 -30.38 13.11 11.77
C ALA A 8 -30.28 11.72 11.11
N PHE A 9 -31.21 11.41 10.20
CA PHE A 9 -31.19 10.16 9.44
C PHE A 9 -30.00 10.08 8.48
N GLN A 10 -29.72 11.15 7.74
CA GLN A 10 -28.56 11.23 6.84
C GLN A 10 -27.24 11.12 7.60
N LYS A 11 -27.16 11.70 8.79
CA LYS A 11 -25.99 11.57 9.68
C LYS A 11 -25.83 10.15 10.18
N ALA A 12 -26.92 9.52 10.65
CA ALA A 12 -26.93 8.12 11.07
C ALA A 12 -26.55 7.18 9.92
N PHE A 13 -27.09 7.40 8.72
CA PHE A 13 -26.76 6.60 7.53
C PHE A 13 -25.28 6.70 7.17
N ARG A 14 -24.69 7.90 7.20
CA ARG A 14 -23.25 8.10 6.97
C ARG A 14 -22.39 7.39 8.04
N ASN A 15 -22.80 7.45 9.30
CA ASN A 15 -22.11 6.78 10.41
C ASN A 15 -22.21 5.24 10.38
N LEU A 16 -23.17 4.69 9.62
CA LEU A 16 -23.36 3.25 9.44
C LEU A 16 -22.63 2.71 8.19
N GLN A 17 -21.95 3.56 7.42
CA GLN A 17 -21.12 3.09 6.33
C GLN A 17 -19.93 2.30 6.89
N LEU A 18 -19.72 1.09 6.36
CA LEU A 18 -18.59 0.22 6.73
C LEU A 18 -17.29 0.73 6.10
N GLN A 19 -16.80 1.86 6.60
CA GLN A 19 -15.50 2.43 6.23
C GLN A 19 -14.54 2.32 7.42
N PRO A 20 -13.24 2.15 7.18
CA PRO A 20 -12.25 2.20 8.26
C PRO A 20 -12.26 3.58 8.91
N LEU A 21 -12.03 3.64 10.22
CA LEU A 21 -11.86 4.89 10.95
C LEU A 21 -10.44 5.40 10.67
N ILE A 22 -10.34 6.51 9.94
CA ILE A 22 -9.04 7.05 9.49
C ILE A 22 -8.73 8.38 10.18
N THR A 23 -9.76 9.21 10.41
CA THR A 23 -9.56 10.53 11.03
C THR A 23 -9.59 10.46 12.56
N GLU A 24 -8.87 11.37 13.21
CA GLU A 24 -8.88 11.46 14.69
C GLU A 24 -10.30 11.63 15.23
N GLU A 25 -11.12 12.47 14.60
CA GLU A 25 -12.52 12.68 15.02
C GLU A 25 -13.37 11.40 14.93
N GLU A 26 -13.17 10.58 13.90
CA GLU A 26 -13.88 9.31 13.74
C GLU A 26 -13.43 8.30 14.81
N ILE A 27 -12.13 8.28 15.08
CA ILE A 27 -11.53 7.38 16.08
C ILE A 27 -12.01 7.74 17.47
N GLU A 28 -11.86 8.97 17.92
CA GLU A 28 -12.33 9.42 19.24
C GLU A 28 -13.83 9.13 19.45
N ARG A 29 -14.61 9.17 18.37
CA ARG A 29 -16.05 9.03 18.45
C ARG A 29 -16.55 7.60 18.36
N PHE A 30 -15.90 6.74 17.61
CA PHE A 30 -16.43 5.42 17.23
C PHE A 30 -15.50 4.26 17.59
N GLN A 31 -14.23 4.52 17.89
CA GLN A 31 -13.31 3.45 18.22
C GLN A 31 -13.66 2.81 19.55
N VAL A 32 -13.69 1.49 19.54
CA VAL A 32 -13.72 0.69 20.76
C VAL A 32 -12.32 0.11 20.91
N PRO A 33 -11.67 0.27 22.07
CA PRO A 33 -10.34 -0.29 22.30
C PRO A 33 -10.36 -1.81 22.13
N TYR A 34 -9.67 -2.30 21.10
CA TYR A 34 -9.49 -3.73 20.86
C TYR A 34 -8.21 -3.97 20.03
N GLY A 35 -7.62 -5.16 20.18
CA GLY A 35 -6.51 -5.58 19.31
C GLY A 35 -5.18 -4.89 19.56
N HIS A 36 -4.99 -4.18 20.68
CA HIS A 36 -3.70 -3.55 21.02
C HIS A 36 -2.57 -4.58 21.10
N ASP A 37 -2.84 -5.78 21.59
CA ASP A 37 -1.89 -6.90 21.60
C ASP A 37 -1.42 -7.32 20.19
N LEU A 38 -2.26 -7.14 19.16
CA LEU A 38 -1.89 -7.38 17.78
C LEU A 38 -1.03 -6.26 17.21
N ILE A 39 -1.29 -5.03 17.60
CA ILE A 39 -0.49 -3.86 17.24
C ILE A 39 0.90 -3.96 17.89
N ASP A 40 0.96 -4.25 19.19
CA ASP A 40 2.22 -4.46 19.92
C ASP A 40 3.04 -5.61 19.27
N LYS A 41 2.37 -6.69 18.90
CA LYS A 41 3.03 -7.80 18.20
C LYS A 41 3.55 -7.40 16.82
N LEU A 42 2.79 -6.62 16.06
CA LEU A 42 3.20 -6.12 14.75
C LEU A 42 4.43 -5.21 14.89
N GLU A 43 4.41 -4.31 15.88
CA GLU A 43 5.54 -3.43 16.21
C GLU A 43 6.79 -4.25 16.55
N HIS A 44 6.69 -5.23 17.45
CA HIS A 44 7.80 -6.12 17.79
C HIS A 44 8.36 -6.84 16.57
N LEU A 45 7.51 -7.37 15.69
CA LEU A 45 7.96 -8.04 14.46
C LEU A 45 8.70 -7.12 13.50
N ILE A 46 8.39 -5.82 13.49
CA ILE A 46 9.08 -4.83 12.66
C ILE A 46 10.41 -4.45 13.32
N VAL A 47 10.40 -4.14 14.62
CA VAL A 47 11.58 -3.67 15.38
C VAL A 47 12.63 -4.78 15.55
N ASP A 48 12.19 -6.01 15.82
CA ASP A 48 13.08 -7.15 16.08
C ASP A 48 13.69 -7.76 14.80
N SER A 49 13.32 -7.26 13.62
CA SER A 49 13.96 -7.71 12.38
C SER A 49 15.36 -7.10 12.25
N ASP A 50 16.38 -7.94 12.10
CA ASP A 50 17.80 -7.53 12.05
C ASP A 50 18.12 -6.47 10.98
N ASP A 51 17.29 -6.34 9.95
CA ASP A 51 17.48 -5.40 8.81
C ASP A 51 16.22 -4.62 8.42
N ASN A 52 15.14 -4.65 9.22
CA ASN A 52 13.81 -4.07 8.89
C ASN A 52 13.26 -4.45 7.49
N THR A 53 13.67 -5.62 7.00
CA THR A 53 13.31 -6.13 5.68
C THR A 53 12.21 -7.19 5.73
N ASN A 54 11.51 -7.30 6.86
CA ASN A 54 10.49 -8.32 7.03
C ASN A 54 9.26 -8.07 6.16
N GLN A 55 8.84 -9.13 5.48
CA GLN A 55 7.55 -9.15 4.79
C GLN A 55 6.54 -9.82 5.73
N LEU A 56 5.57 -9.04 6.20
CA LEU A 56 4.60 -9.45 7.21
C LEU A 56 3.21 -9.64 6.60
N PHE A 57 2.44 -10.56 7.17
CA PHE A 57 1.10 -10.87 6.70
C PHE A 57 0.07 -10.70 7.81
N PHE A 58 -0.86 -9.79 7.61
CA PHE A 58 -1.92 -9.48 8.56
C PHE A 58 -3.25 -10.07 8.10
N ALA A 59 -3.64 -11.20 8.69
CA ALA A 59 -4.81 -11.95 8.26
C ALA A 59 -6.01 -11.77 9.21
N GLY A 60 -7.22 -11.76 8.65
CA GLY A 60 -8.43 -11.71 9.46
C GLY A 60 -9.72 -11.71 8.64
N HIS A 61 -10.84 -11.81 9.34
CA HIS A 61 -12.15 -11.73 8.72
C HIS A 61 -12.42 -10.33 8.13
N ARG A 62 -13.17 -10.29 7.03
CA ARG A 62 -13.68 -9.03 6.51
C ARG A 62 -14.61 -8.38 7.56
N GLY A 63 -14.44 -7.09 7.80
CA GLY A 63 -15.24 -6.34 8.78
C GLY A 63 -14.79 -6.51 10.24
N CYS A 64 -13.68 -7.20 10.53
CA CYS A 64 -13.15 -7.31 11.91
C CYS A 64 -12.26 -6.13 12.33
N GLY A 65 -12.22 -5.03 11.55
CA GLY A 65 -11.51 -3.81 11.90
C GLY A 65 -10.03 -3.77 11.53
N LYS A 66 -9.51 -4.69 10.70
CA LYS A 66 -8.10 -4.69 10.27
C LYS A 66 -7.64 -3.34 9.75
N SER A 67 -8.39 -2.75 8.83
CA SER A 67 -8.06 -1.45 8.23
C SER A 67 -7.97 -0.33 9.26
N THR A 68 -8.85 -0.32 10.26
CA THR A 68 -8.82 0.65 11.36
C THR A 68 -7.58 0.45 12.23
N LEU A 69 -7.29 -0.80 12.63
CA LEU A 69 -6.09 -1.13 13.41
C LEU A 69 -4.81 -0.77 12.67
N LEU A 70 -4.72 -1.11 11.39
CA LEU A 70 -3.54 -0.80 10.58
C LEU A 70 -3.37 0.71 10.31
N ALA A 71 -4.46 1.45 10.16
CA ALA A 71 -4.43 2.91 10.04
C ALA A 71 -4.00 3.59 11.36
N GLU A 72 -4.45 3.07 12.51
CA GLU A 72 -4.01 3.50 13.83
C GLU A 72 -2.52 3.23 14.01
N PHE A 73 -2.09 2.00 13.77
CA PHE A 73 -0.68 1.62 13.80
C PHE A 73 0.18 2.54 12.91
N ALA A 74 -0.24 2.79 11.67
CA ALA A 74 0.50 3.64 10.75
C ALA A 74 0.72 5.06 11.28
N ARG A 75 -0.26 5.64 12.01
CA ARG A 75 -0.12 6.97 12.60
C ARG A 75 0.80 6.99 13.81
N GLU A 76 0.68 6.01 14.68
CA GLU A 76 1.52 5.92 15.88
C GLU A 76 2.97 5.64 15.51
N PHE A 77 3.18 4.80 14.50
CA PHE A 77 4.50 4.38 14.06
C PHE A 77 5.24 5.41 13.18
N ASP A 78 4.54 6.39 12.61
CA ASP A 78 5.12 7.42 11.73
C ASP A 78 6.15 8.34 12.41
N HIS A 79 6.20 8.35 13.75
CA HIS A 79 7.25 9.06 14.48
C HIS A 79 8.64 8.43 14.29
N ASN A 80 8.73 7.11 14.25
CA ASN A 80 9.98 6.36 14.19
C ASN A 80 10.34 5.93 12.77
N TYR A 81 9.34 5.69 11.93
CA TYR A 81 9.44 5.19 10.56
C TYR A 81 8.77 6.13 9.57
N LEU A 82 9.10 6.02 8.30
CA LEU A 82 8.28 6.59 7.23
C LEU A 82 7.20 5.58 6.88
N THR A 83 6.03 5.73 7.48
CA THR A 83 4.94 4.79 7.31
C THR A 83 4.04 5.18 6.13
N ILE A 84 3.82 4.23 5.22
CA ILE A 84 3.02 4.43 4.00
C ILE A 84 1.85 3.45 4.04
N PHE A 85 0.70 3.92 4.50
CA PHE A 85 -0.54 3.15 4.54
C PHE A 85 -1.43 3.52 3.35
N PHE A 86 -1.87 2.52 2.58
CA PHE A 86 -2.79 2.73 1.48
C PHE A 86 -3.65 1.50 1.18
N SER A 87 -4.86 1.74 0.65
CA SER A 87 -5.69 0.70 0.06
C SER A 87 -5.26 0.46 -1.39
N ILE A 88 -4.95 -0.79 -1.73
CA ILE A 88 -4.61 -1.17 -3.10
C ILE A 88 -5.80 -0.94 -4.04
N SER A 89 -7.04 -1.09 -3.53
CA SER A 89 -8.25 -0.87 -4.30
C SER A 89 -8.50 0.61 -4.66
N ASP A 90 -7.82 1.55 -4.03
CA ASP A 90 -7.87 2.97 -4.43
C ASP A 90 -6.98 3.26 -5.64
N LEU A 91 -5.98 2.44 -5.89
CA LEU A 91 -5.00 2.61 -6.95
C LEU A 91 -5.24 1.72 -8.17
N ILE A 92 -5.78 0.53 -7.95
CA ILE A 92 -5.90 -0.51 -8.98
C ILE A 92 -7.29 -1.14 -8.87
N GLU A 93 -7.93 -1.41 -10.01
CA GLU A 93 -9.14 -2.20 -10.03
C GLU A 93 -8.90 -3.60 -9.45
N THR A 94 -9.81 -4.08 -8.62
CA THR A 94 -9.67 -5.35 -7.89
C THR A 94 -9.36 -6.54 -8.81
N THR A 95 -9.92 -6.54 -10.01
CA THR A 95 -9.71 -7.59 -11.03
C THR A 95 -8.34 -7.54 -11.70
N ALA A 96 -7.63 -6.42 -11.58
CA ALA A 96 -6.32 -6.19 -12.19
C ALA A 96 -5.17 -6.24 -11.16
N ILE A 97 -5.46 -6.59 -9.90
CA ILE A 97 -4.44 -6.68 -8.86
C ILE A 97 -3.61 -7.95 -9.08
N ASN A 98 -2.31 -7.78 -9.25
CA ASN A 98 -1.30 -8.83 -9.36
C ASN A 98 0.02 -8.36 -8.74
N HIS A 99 1.00 -9.25 -8.62
CA HIS A 99 2.28 -8.96 -7.97
C HIS A 99 3.06 -7.81 -8.61
N ILE A 100 3.01 -7.63 -9.94
CA ILE A 100 3.67 -6.53 -10.66
C ILE A 100 3.01 -5.19 -10.28
N ASN A 101 1.69 -5.14 -10.39
CA ASN A 101 0.92 -3.93 -10.10
C ASN A 101 1.02 -3.53 -8.63
N ILE A 102 1.12 -4.51 -7.69
CA ILE A 102 1.37 -4.24 -6.27
C ILE A 102 2.72 -3.56 -6.09
N LEU A 103 3.79 -4.09 -6.64
CA LEU A 103 5.13 -3.51 -6.48
C LEU A 103 5.25 -2.15 -7.16
N PHE A 104 4.61 -1.97 -8.32
CA PHE A 104 4.57 -0.67 -8.97
C PHE A 104 3.78 0.36 -8.13
N ALA A 105 2.66 -0.04 -7.54
CA ALA A 105 1.88 0.79 -6.62
C ALA A 105 2.68 1.19 -5.38
N ILE A 106 3.47 0.28 -4.81
CA ILE A 106 4.39 0.59 -3.70
C ILE A 106 5.35 1.72 -4.10
N ALA A 107 6.02 1.61 -5.26
CA ALA A 107 6.95 2.64 -5.74
C ALA A 107 6.26 4.02 -5.91
N VAL A 108 5.07 4.03 -6.49
CA VAL A 108 4.26 5.26 -6.65
C VAL A 108 3.91 5.87 -5.29
N GLN A 109 3.51 5.05 -4.31
CA GLN A 109 3.12 5.52 -2.99
C GLN A 109 4.30 6.03 -2.16
N ILE A 110 5.47 5.42 -2.28
CA ILE A 110 6.70 5.93 -1.63
C ILE A 110 7.03 7.33 -2.17
N MET A 111 6.99 7.53 -3.49
CA MET A 111 7.27 8.83 -4.10
C MET A 111 6.19 9.87 -3.79
N ASP A 112 4.92 9.50 -3.78
CA ASP A 112 3.81 10.38 -3.40
C ASP A 112 3.94 10.85 -1.93
N LYS A 113 4.26 9.95 -1.02
CA LYS A 113 4.50 10.27 0.40
C LYS A 113 5.71 11.20 0.54
N ALA A 114 6.80 10.92 -0.17
CA ALA A 114 8.00 11.76 -0.17
C ALA A 114 7.72 13.19 -0.66
N GLU A 115 6.92 13.34 -1.71
CA GLU A 115 6.50 14.66 -2.22
C GLU A 115 5.63 15.40 -1.21
N LYS A 116 4.62 14.73 -0.62
CA LYS A 116 3.70 15.32 0.36
C LYS A 116 4.38 15.79 1.64
N GLU A 117 5.38 15.05 2.08
CA GLU A 117 6.16 15.40 3.26
C GLU A 117 7.36 16.31 2.95
N ASN A 118 7.50 16.74 1.69
CA ASN A 118 8.61 17.58 1.25
C ASN A 118 9.98 16.97 1.55
N ILE A 119 10.13 15.63 1.45
CA ILE A 119 11.39 14.94 1.62
C ILE A 119 12.33 15.32 0.47
N GLN A 120 13.49 15.86 0.81
CA GLN A 120 14.46 16.39 -0.16
C GLN A 120 15.33 15.27 -0.72
N ILE A 121 14.85 14.61 -1.78
CA ILE A 121 15.64 13.67 -2.59
C ILE A 121 16.53 14.48 -3.53
N ASP A 122 17.72 13.95 -3.84
CA ASP A 122 18.59 14.53 -4.85
C ASP A 122 17.83 14.78 -6.17
N SER A 123 17.99 15.98 -6.74
CA SER A 123 17.21 16.40 -7.91
C SER A 123 17.48 15.54 -9.15
N GLN A 124 18.70 15.02 -9.33
CA GLN A 124 19.02 14.13 -10.45
C GLN A 124 18.33 12.78 -10.27
N LYS A 125 18.29 12.25 -9.03
CA LYS A 125 17.58 11.01 -8.68
C LYS A 125 16.09 11.16 -8.86
N LYS A 126 15.52 12.28 -8.37
CA LYS A 126 14.09 12.58 -8.53
C LYS A 126 13.70 12.61 -10.02
N GLN A 127 14.53 13.24 -10.87
CA GLN A 127 14.29 13.27 -12.32
C GLN A 127 14.43 11.88 -12.96
N GLN A 128 15.41 11.07 -12.52
CA GLN A 128 15.56 9.69 -13.00
C GLN A 128 14.33 8.83 -12.67
N PHE A 129 13.80 8.94 -11.45
CA PHE A 129 12.59 8.24 -11.06
C PHE A 129 11.38 8.71 -11.87
N PHE A 130 11.19 10.01 -12.03
CA PHE A 130 10.13 10.56 -12.86
C PHE A 130 10.17 10.01 -14.30
N ASN A 131 11.34 10.06 -14.95
CA ASN A 131 11.54 9.53 -16.30
C ASN A 131 11.26 8.03 -16.38
N TRP A 132 11.67 7.27 -15.34
CA TRP A 132 11.42 5.83 -15.26
C TRP A 132 9.91 5.52 -15.22
N PHE A 133 9.16 6.21 -14.37
CA PHE A 133 7.69 6.04 -14.31
C PHE A 133 7.03 6.42 -15.62
N GLN A 134 7.42 7.55 -16.22
CA GLN A 134 6.90 8.03 -17.49
C GLN A 134 7.13 7.02 -18.62
N ASP A 135 8.34 6.49 -18.75
CA ASP A 135 8.68 5.49 -19.76
C ASP A 135 7.92 4.16 -19.54
N ARG A 136 7.73 3.74 -18.29
CA ARG A 136 7.04 2.50 -17.96
C ARG A 136 5.52 2.58 -18.11
N THR A 137 4.93 3.77 -18.04
CA THR A 137 3.50 4.01 -18.23
C THR A 137 3.13 4.52 -19.62
N GLN A 138 4.13 4.94 -20.43
CA GLN A 138 3.94 5.59 -21.73
C GLN A 138 3.05 6.83 -21.68
N ILE A 139 3.06 7.55 -20.57
CA ILE A 139 2.37 8.83 -20.44
C ILE A 139 3.15 9.89 -21.22
N GLU A 140 2.53 10.47 -22.24
CA GLU A 140 3.16 11.50 -23.10
C GLU A 140 3.39 12.80 -22.32
N GLU A 141 4.57 13.41 -22.51
CA GLU A 141 4.92 14.72 -21.94
C GLU A 141 3.91 15.81 -22.31
N SER A 142 3.31 15.73 -23.50
CA SER A 142 2.30 16.68 -23.97
C SER A 142 1.04 16.68 -23.10
N LYS A 143 0.67 15.55 -22.52
CA LYS A 143 -0.46 15.44 -21.60
C LYS A 143 -0.12 15.96 -20.21
N ILE A 144 1.12 15.77 -19.81
CA ILE A 144 1.65 16.31 -18.55
C ILE A 144 1.85 17.82 -18.66
N GLY A 145 2.42 18.29 -19.78
CA GLY A 145 2.72 19.71 -20.02
C GLY A 145 1.49 20.63 -20.05
N ALA A 146 0.34 20.16 -20.52
CA ALA A 146 -0.90 20.93 -20.52
C ALA A 146 -1.51 21.11 -19.11
N GLU A 147 -1.19 20.22 -18.18
CA GLU A 147 -1.69 20.23 -16.80
C GLU A 147 -0.69 20.83 -15.80
N LEU A 148 0.60 20.96 -16.19
CA LEU A 148 1.69 21.52 -15.35
C LEU A 148 1.54 23.02 -15.02
N GLU A 149 0.68 23.77 -15.72
CA GLU A 149 0.53 25.21 -15.50
C GLU A 149 -0.18 25.58 -14.18
N VAL A 150 -0.74 24.60 -13.42
CA VAL A 150 -1.54 24.87 -12.21
C VAL A 150 -1.15 23.94 -11.05
N GLY A 151 0.13 23.87 -10.65
CA GLY A 151 0.55 23.14 -9.46
C GLY A 151 0.31 21.61 -9.55
N PHE A 152 0.67 21.04 -10.66
CA PHE A 152 0.44 19.64 -11.01
C PHE A 152 1.18 18.66 -10.07
N ASP A 153 0.43 17.80 -9.43
CA ASP A 153 0.94 16.65 -8.67
C ASP A 153 0.97 15.41 -9.56
N PHE A 154 2.16 15.11 -10.09
CA PHE A 154 2.39 13.95 -10.97
C PHE A 154 1.96 12.63 -10.32
N TRP A 155 2.21 12.46 -9.03
CA TRP A 155 1.90 11.21 -8.34
C TRP A 155 0.40 11.00 -8.19
N SER A 156 -0.35 12.03 -7.86
CA SER A 156 -1.82 11.97 -7.82
C SER A 156 -2.42 11.71 -9.21
N PHE A 157 -1.85 12.31 -10.25
CA PHE A 157 -2.23 12.03 -11.63
C PHE A 157 -1.96 10.57 -12.01
N LEU A 158 -0.75 10.07 -11.74
CA LEU A 158 -0.37 8.69 -12.03
C LEU A 158 -1.26 7.69 -11.30
N LYS A 159 -1.58 7.93 -10.03
CA LYS A 159 -2.52 7.12 -9.23
C LYS A 159 -3.91 7.09 -9.88
N SER A 160 -4.42 8.23 -10.29
CA SER A 160 -5.71 8.32 -10.99
C SER A 160 -5.71 7.53 -12.30
N LYS A 161 -4.62 7.60 -13.07
CA LYS A 161 -4.46 6.84 -14.32
C LYS A 161 -4.33 5.33 -14.08
N LEU A 162 -3.58 4.91 -13.09
CA LEU A 162 -3.49 3.50 -12.69
C LEU A 162 -4.87 2.93 -12.30
N LYS A 163 -5.71 3.73 -11.65
CA LYS A 163 -7.06 3.33 -11.29
C LYS A 163 -7.97 3.25 -12.51
N ALA A 164 -7.97 4.27 -13.36
CA ALA A 164 -8.95 4.44 -14.42
C ALA A 164 -8.61 3.68 -15.72
N GLU A 165 -7.32 3.54 -16.06
CA GLU A 165 -6.90 3.10 -17.39
C GLU A 165 -6.28 1.70 -17.39
N ALA A 166 -7.01 0.70 -17.90
CA ALA A 166 -6.52 -0.67 -18.05
C ALA A 166 -5.29 -0.75 -18.96
N SER A 167 -5.25 0.08 -20.01
CA SER A 167 -4.13 0.13 -20.97
C SER A 167 -2.78 0.45 -20.31
N ILE A 168 -2.76 1.35 -19.34
CA ILE A 168 -1.54 1.67 -18.59
C ILE A 168 -1.08 0.46 -17.77
N ARG A 169 -1.99 -0.23 -17.09
CA ARG A 169 -1.68 -1.45 -16.32
C ARG A 169 -1.16 -2.57 -17.22
N GLU A 170 -1.75 -2.76 -18.39
CA GLU A 170 -1.28 -3.74 -19.39
C GLU A 170 0.14 -3.44 -19.92
N VAL A 171 0.46 -2.15 -20.13
CA VAL A 171 1.81 -1.72 -20.53
C VAL A 171 2.82 -2.04 -19.43
N ILE A 172 2.51 -1.70 -18.18
CA ILE A 172 3.33 -1.99 -17.01
C ILE A 172 3.59 -3.50 -16.89
N GLU A 173 2.52 -4.30 -16.93
CA GLU A 173 2.64 -5.76 -16.85
C GLU A 173 3.47 -6.35 -18.00
N THR A 174 3.26 -5.89 -19.22
CA THR A 174 3.98 -6.39 -20.39
C THR A 174 5.47 -6.08 -20.29
N LYS A 175 5.82 -4.88 -19.86
CA LYS A 175 7.23 -4.48 -19.66
C LYS A 175 7.89 -5.30 -18.57
N PHE A 176 7.27 -5.43 -17.41
CA PHE A 176 7.89 -6.10 -16.27
C PHE A 176 7.80 -7.63 -16.28
N LYS A 177 6.89 -8.23 -17.03
CA LYS A 177 6.95 -9.67 -17.34
C LYS A 177 8.24 -10.06 -18.07
N ARG A 178 8.85 -9.11 -18.82
CA ARG A 178 10.12 -9.32 -19.55
C ARG A 178 11.34 -8.94 -18.72
N ASP A 179 11.22 -7.92 -17.90
CA ASP A 179 12.32 -7.39 -17.07
C ASP A 179 11.85 -7.07 -15.65
N PHE A 180 11.58 -8.13 -14.92
CA PHE A 180 11.11 -8.02 -13.54
C PHE A 180 12.17 -7.44 -12.59
N ARG A 181 13.46 -7.66 -12.90
CA ARG A 181 14.57 -7.14 -12.08
C ARG A 181 14.63 -5.62 -12.09
N ASP A 182 14.29 -5.00 -13.22
CA ASP A 182 14.22 -3.53 -13.31
C ASP A 182 13.21 -2.97 -12.30
N LEU A 183 12.02 -3.58 -12.18
CA LEU A 183 11.01 -3.16 -11.21
C LEU A 183 11.54 -3.26 -9.77
N ILE A 184 12.06 -4.40 -9.36
CA ILE A 184 12.56 -4.63 -8.00
C ILE A 184 13.71 -3.67 -7.67
N ASN A 185 14.69 -3.58 -8.57
CA ASN A 185 15.84 -2.70 -8.34
C ASN A 185 15.41 -1.24 -8.20
N THR A 186 14.44 -0.79 -9.01
CA THR A 186 13.97 0.59 -8.92
C THR A 186 13.13 0.83 -7.67
N VAL A 187 12.25 -0.10 -7.29
CA VAL A 187 11.48 -0.03 -6.02
C VAL A 187 12.43 0.09 -4.83
N ASN A 188 13.46 -0.77 -4.76
CA ASN A 188 14.44 -0.75 -3.70
C ASN A 188 15.30 0.52 -3.72
N LEU A 189 15.69 1.01 -4.91
CA LEU A 189 16.45 2.25 -5.04
C LEU A 189 15.64 3.46 -4.59
N ILE A 190 14.37 3.57 -4.99
CA ILE A 190 13.45 4.63 -4.54
C ILE A 190 13.35 4.61 -3.01
N ALA A 191 13.09 3.45 -2.43
CA ALA A 191 12.97 3.30 -0.97
C ALA A 191 14.28 3.72 -0.27
N THR A 192 15.42 3.29 -0.76
CA THR A 192 16.73 3.65 -0.20
C THR A 192 16.98 5.17 -0.25
N GLU A 193 16.75 5.81 -1.40
CA GLU A 193 16.97 7.26 -1.55
C GLU A 193 16.03 8.08 -0.66
N VAL A 194 14.76 7.65 -0.53
CA VAL A 194 13.79 8.30 0.35
C VAL A 194 14.16 8.10 1.82
N SER A 195 14.50 6.88 2.22
CA SER A 195 14.93 6.56 3.59
C SER A 195 16.18 7.36 4.00
N LEU A 196 17.19 7.45 3.14
CA LEU A 196 18.39 8.25 3.38
C LEU A 196 18.07 9.75 3.54
N ALA A 197 17.14 10.26 2.72
CA ALA A 197 16.76 11.68 2.74
C ALA A 197 15.99 12.06 4.01
N CYS A 198 15.07 11.22 4.47
CA CYS A 198 14.28 11.48 5.68
C CYS A 198 14.93 10.93 6.97
N LYS A 199 15.96 10.07 6.86
CA LYS A 199 16.61 9.37 7.99
C LYS A 199 15.65 8.50 8.79
N LYS A 200 14.66 7.94 8.14
CA LYS A 200 13.70 6.98 8.69
C LYS A 200 13.68 5.74 7.81
N GLU A 201 13.47 4.59 8.42
CA GLU A 201 13.21 3.36 7.68
C GLU A 201 11.79 3.34 7.15
N ILE A 202 11.58 2.64 6.05
CA ILE A 202 10.27 2.61 5.37
C ILE A 202 9.48 1.40 5.82
N VAL A 203 8.23 1.64 6.20
CA VAL A 203 7.21 0.61 6.43
C VAL A 203 6.03 0.85 5.51
N VAL A 204 5.75 -0.08 4.62
CA VAL A 204 4.61 -0.02 3.71
C VAL A 204 3.51 -0.96 4.19
N ILE A 205 2.30 -0.46 4.32
CA ILE A 205 1.13 -1.23 4.75
C ILE A 205 0.10 -1.21 3.62
N ILE A 206 -0.20 -2.38 3.07
CA ILE A 206 -1.13 -2.53 1.95
C ILE A 206 -2.43 -3.13 2.45
N ASP A 207 -3.46 -2.31 2.46
CA ASP A 207 -4.82 -2.73 2.82
C ASP A 207 -5.60 -3.21 1.59
N ASP A 208 -6.75 -3.86 1.86
CA ASP A 208 -7.73 -4.34 0.87
C ASP A 208 -7.29 -5.54 0.01
N LEU A 209 -6.12 -6.12 0.21
CA LEU A 209 -5.79 -7.39 -0.43
C LEU A 209 -6.65 -8.54 0.08
N ASP A 210 -7.20 -8.43 1.28
CA ASP A 210 -8.14 -9.39 1.86
C ASP A 210 -9.53 -9.39 1.19
N LYS A 211 -9.79 -8.44 0.30
CA LYS A 211 -11.03 -8.38 -0.51
C LYS A 211 -10.93 -9.18 -1.82
N LEU A 212 -9.73 -9.63 -2.16
CA LEU A 212 -9.50 -10.44 -3.36
C LEU A 212 -10.11 -11.83 -3.20
N ASP A 213 -10.49 -12.42 -4.33
CA ASP A 213 -10.90 -13.81 -4.34
C ASP A 213 -9.70 -14.77 -4.11
N LEU A 214 -10.01 -16.03 -3.78
CA LEU A 214 -8.98 -17.00 -3.44
C LEU A 214 -8.08 -17.35 -4.65
N ALA A 215 -8.59 -17.24 -5.88
CA ALA A 215 -7.79 -17.51 -7.08
C ALA A 215 -6.73 -16.42 -7.29
N ALA A 216 -7.12 -15.15 -7.13
CA ALA A 216 -6.20 -14.03 -7.18
C ALA A 216 -5.16 -14.11 -6.04
N ILE A 217 -5.58 -14.42 -4.82
CA ILE A 217 -4.68 -14.62 -3.67
C ILE A 217 -3.67 -15.74 -3.95
N LYS A 218 -4.08 -16.87 -4.51
CA LYS A 218 -3.16 -17.96 -4.87
C LYS A 218 -2.18 -17.52 -5.94
N SER A 219 -2.64 -16.86 -6.99
CA SER A 219 -1.75 -16.33 -8.03
C SER A 219 -0.71 -15.37 -7.48
N ILE A 220 -1.08 -14.51 -6.54
CA ILE A 220 -0.17 -13.52 -5.94
C ILE A 220 0.77 -14.17 -4.91
N PHE A 221 0.22 -14.89 -3.92
CA PHE A 221 0.96 -15.35 -2.75
C PHE A 221 1.37 -16.84 -2.79
N GLN A 222 0.96 -17.62 -3.76
CA GLN A 222 1.47 -18.97 -3.98
C GLN A 222 2.43 -19.00 -5.17
N ASP A 223 2.02 -18.44 -6.32
CA ASP A 223 2.81 -18.56 -7.53
C ASP A 223 3.92 -17.50 -7.62
N ASN A 224 3.72 -16.32 -6.98
CA ASN A 224 4.62 -15.18 -7.10
C ASN A 224 5.12 -14.59 -5.78
N ILE A 225 5.00 -15.30 -4.66
CA ILE A 225 5.39 -14.80 -3.34
C ILE A 225 6.87 -14.36 -3.29
N LYS A 226 7.76 -15.14 -3.89
CA LYS A 226 9.22 -14.83 -3.90
C LYS A 226 9.54 -13.47 -4.48
N VAL A 227 8.67 -12.97 -5.31
CA VAL A 227 8.77 -11.68 -5.94
C VAL A 227 8.37 -10.57 -4.97
N LEU A 228 7.31 -10.80 -4.21
CA LEU A 228 6.83 -9.88 -3.17
C LEU A 228 7.74 -9.83 -1.94
N LEU A 229 8.64 -10.80 -1.80
CA LEU A 229 9.66 -10.84 -0.75
C LEU A 229 10.99 -10.15 -1.13
N GLN A 230 11.06 -9.51 -2.33
CA GLN A 230 12.28 -8.84 -2.80
C GLN A 230 12.46 -7.37 -2.33
N PRO A 231 11.43 -6.63 -1.89
CA PRO A 231 11.67 -5.31 -1.30
C PRO A 231 12.63 -5.41 -0.11
N ASN A 232 13.58 -4.47 -0.05
CA ASN A 232 14.57 -4.37 1.03
C ASN A 232 14.11 -3.44 2.17
N PHE A 233 12.81 -3.38 2.40
CA PHE A 233 12.14 -2.64 3.46
C PHE A 233 10.90 -3.42 3.91
N CYS A 234 10.35 -3.06 5.06
CA CYS A 234 9.19 -3.76 5.61
C CYS A 234 7.92 -3.52 4.79
N VAL A 235 7.22 -4.61 4.43
CA VAL A 235 5.89 -4.53 3.81
C VAL A 235 4.91 -5.42 4.57
N VAL A 236 3.79 -4.84 4.99
CA VAL A 236 2.66 -5.54 5.62
C VAL A 236 1.56 -5.75 4.58
N TYR A 237 1.26 -7.01 4.28
CA TYR A 237 0.20 -7.41 3.36
C TYR A 237 -1.04 -7.86 4.12
N THR A 238 -2.22 -7.32 3.83
CA THR A 238 -3.47 -7.86 4.37
C THR A 238 -3.89 -9.13 3.64
N LEU A 239 -4.37 -10.13 4.38
CA LEU A 239 -4.85 -11.39 3.79
C LEU A 239 -6.25 -11.75 4.30
N PRO A 240 -7.08 -12.39 3.46
CA PRO A 240 -8.34 -12.95 3.93
C PRO A 240 -8.09 -14.14 4.86
N ILE A 241 -8.94 -14.33 5.85
CA ILE A 241 -8.85 -15.48 6.76
C ILE A 241 -8.91 -16.84 6.03
N ALA A 242 -9.48 -16.88 4.84
CA ALA A 242 -9.49 -18.06 3.99
C ALA A 242 -8.08 -18.56 3.65
N THR A 243 -7.08 -17.67 3.57
CA THR A 243 -5.67 -18.00 3.35
C THR A 243 -5.12 -18.85 4.49
N ILE A 244 -5.44 -18.49 5.73
CA ILE A 244 -5.00 -19.24 6.93
C ILE A 244 -5.70 -20.59 7.04
N ARG A 245 -6.92 -20.71 6.53
CA ARG A 245 -7.70 -21.96 6.52
C ARG A 245 -7.30 -22.92 5.39
N ASP A 246 -6.71 -22.41 4.32
CA ASP A 246 -6.12 -23.23 3.25
C ASP A 246 -4.74 -23.72 3.72
N GLY A 247 -4.68 -24.95 4.23
CA GLY A 247 -3.46 -25.50 4.84
C GLY A 247 -2.27 -25.61 3.87
N VAL A 248 -2.49 -25.62 2.56
CA VAL A 248 -1.42 -25.64 1.55
C VAL A 248 -0.86 -24.23 1.39
N LEU A 249 -1.73 -23.26 1.19
CA LEU A 249 -1.35 -21.85 1.00
C LEU A 249 -0.70 -21.29 2.28
N LYS A 250 -1.29 -21.55 3.45
CA LYS A 250 -0.72 -21.16 4.73
C LYS A 250 0.70 -21.67 4.89
N ARG A 251 0.92 -23.01 4.74
CA ARG A 251 2.25 -23.61 4.87
C ARG A 251 3.24 -23.04 3.86
N HIS A 252 2.79 -22.76 2.65
CA HIS A 252 3.66 -22.18 1.62
C HIS A 252 4.14 -20.78 2.05
N ILE A 253 3.22 -19.90 2.48
CA ILE A 253 3.58 -18.56 2.96
C ILE A 253 4.50 -18.67 4.19
N GLU A 254 4.17 -19.47 5.20
CA GLU A 254 4.99 -19.67 6.40
C GLU A 254 6.40 -20.15 6.06
N THR A 255 6.53 -21.07 5.08
CA THR A 255 7.85 -21.58 4.65
C THR A 255 8.69 -20.53 3.97
N GLU A 256 8.09 -19.70 3.11
CA GLU A 256 8.81 -18.66 2.36
C GLU A 256 9.12 -17.41 3.21
N THR A 257 8.41 -17.22 4.33
CA THR A 257 8.48 -16.00 5.16
C THR A 257 8.95 -16.24 6.59
N ASN A 258 9.48 -17.42 6.89
CA ASN A 258 9.94 -17.77 8.24
C ASN A 258 8.89 -17.53 9.34
N ASN A 259 7.61 -17.87 9.08
CA ASN A 259 6.47 -17.70 9.99
C ASN A 259 6.03 -16.25 10.27
N SER A 260 6.14 -15.37 9.31
CA SER A 260 5.71 -13.96 9.42
C SER A 260 4.19 -13.73 9.22
N ILE A 261 3.31 -14.66 9.68
CA ILE A 261 1.85 -14.54 9.64
C ILE A 261 1.29 -14.32 11.04
#